data_5de7afda849e96c8b730b3d0cc9ab86a
#
_entry.id   5de7afda849e96c8b730b3d0cc9ab86a
#
_cell.length_a   1.000
_cell.length_b   1.000
_cell.length_c   1.000
_cell.angle_alpha   90.00
_cell.angle_beta   90.00
_cell.angle_gamma   90.00
#
_symmetry.space_group_name_H-M   'P 1'
#
loop_
_entity.id
_entity.type
_entity.pdbx_description
1 polymer ?
#
loop_
_entity_poly.entity_id
_entity_poly.type
_entity_poly.pdbx_seq_one_letter_code
_entity_poly.pdbx_strand_id
1 'polypeptide(L)'
;MKRIKYLLLTCAAAVTFAACSGELNPGMDDNGKPDNGETSGPDDGKPDGEKPDDGNPSPEECCIEYATLAEEILVLEKDAFDSPVVSHTFEGGHGKIVFESPVSEIGKRAFRSKRLTAVTIPESVKTIGERAFDDNSIDEIIIPGNVSIVGPSSFCGQLSSLTIRSGVDSIADYAFTKNLLKEVFIPGSVRGIGEQAFDDSLLEKVTVGDGVKYIRYGAFQNCSIGELVLPDSVEEIGRFAFADNGIASVDIPAGLKVLENSVFKNNALVSVTLPEGIERVCIFSFYGNRIAELKCESAVPPVLEERAFDPLPERVFVPAASLDTYKAAPVWKTFADRMQAL
;
A
#
# COMPACT_ATOMS: atom_id res chain seq x y z
N MET A 1 12.62 -39.65 -22.63
CA MET A 1 12.23 -38.22 -22.58
C MET A 1 10.73 -38.14 -22.92
N LYS A 2 9.85 -38.19 -21.90
CA LYS A 2 8.40 -38.02 -22.07
C LYS A 2 8.01 -36.65 -21.50
N ARG A 3 7.52 -35.78 -22.38
CA ARG A 3 6.95 -34.48 -22.02
C ARG A 3 5.57 -34.72 -21.43
N ILE A 4 5.38 -34.39 -20.16
CA ILE A 4 4.06 -34.34 -19.50
C ILE A 4 3.47 -32.98 -19.82
N LYS A 5 2.39 -32.96 -20.60
CA LYS A 5 1.56 -31.79 -20.84
C LYS A 5 0.66 -31.60 -19.62
N TYR A 6 0.86 -30.53 -18.87
CA TYR A 6 -0.15 -30.09 -17.90
C TYR A 6 -1.30 -29.41 -18.66
N LEU A 7 -2.46 -30.02 -18.56
CA LEU A 7 -3.73 -29.50 -19.03
C LEU A 7 -4.21 -28.49 -17.98
N LEU A 8 -4.16 -27.21 -18.29
CA LEU A 8 -4.79 -26.16 -17.50
C LEU A 8 -6.31 -26.31 -17.63
N LEU A 9 -6.93 -26.86 -16.61
CA LEU A 9 -8.39 -26.84 -16.45
C LEU A 9 -8.73 -25.51 -15.74
N THR A 10 -9.10 -24.50 -16.51
CA THR A 10 -9.69 -23.27 -15.99
C THR A 10 -11.11 -23.58 -15.54
N CYS A 11 -11.31 -23.90 -14.27
CA CYS A 11 -12.61 -23.82 -13.62
C CYS A 11 -12.80 -22.38 -13.12
N ALA A 12 -13.37 -21.53 -13.97
CA ALA A 12 -13.94 -20.26 -13.53
C ALA A 12 -15.26 -20.56 -12.80
N ALA A 13 -15.20 -20.91 -11.53
CA ALA A 13 -16.33 -20.82 -10.63
C ALA A 13 -16.34 -19.40 -10.09
N ALA A 14 -17.09 -18.51 -10.74
CA ALA A 14 -17.43 -17.21 -10.18
C ALA A 14 -18.28 -17.46 -8.92
N VAL A 15 -17.64 -17.49 -7.76
CA VAL A 15 -18.34 -17.42 -6.49
C VAL A 15 -18.69 -15.95 -6.30
N THR A 16 -19.93 -15.58 -6.66
CA THR A 16 -20.49 -14.30 -6.26
C THR A 16 -20.75 -14.35 -4.76
N PHE A 17 -19.78 -13.92 -3.97
CA PHE A 17 -20.09 -13.43 -2.64
C PHE A 17 -21.04 -12.25 -2.84
N ALA A 18 -22.19 -12.26 -2.17
CA ALA A 18 -23.10 -11.13 -2.15
C ALA A 18 -22.36 -9.99 -1.46
N ALA A 19 -21.67 -9.18 -2.25
CA ALA A 19 -21.17 -7.91 -1.78
C ALA A 19 -22.37 -7.06 -1.46
N CYS A 20 -22.56 -6.65 -0.20
CA CYS A 20 -23.41 -5.52 0.15
C CYS A 20 -22.88 -4.30 -0.60
N SER A 21 -23.48 -4.03 -1.75
CA SER A 21 -23.20 -2.85 -2.56
C SER A 21 -23.77 -1.63 -1.84
N GLY A 22 -22.93 -0.97 -1.05
CA GLY A 22 -23.13 0.44 -0.80
C GLY A 22 -22.84 1.17 -2.11
N GLU A 23 -23.88 1.67 -2.76
CA GLU A 23 -23.78 2.45 -4.00
C GLU A 23 -22.85 3.64 -3.80
N LEU A 24 -21.78 3.68 -4.58
CA LEU A 24 -21.02 4.88 -4.83
C LEU A 24 -21.93 5.83 -5.63
N ASN A 25 -22.34 6.90 -5.00
CA ASN A 25 -23.13 7.97 -5.63
C ASN A 25 -22.17 8.88 -6.43
N PRO A 26 -22.19 8.89 -7.76
CA PRO A 26 -21.47 9.86 -8.56
C PRO A 26 -22.37 11.10 -8.76
N GLY A 27 -22.33 12.02 -7.81
CA GLY A 27 -22.95 13.33 -7.93
C GLY A 27 -22.01 14.34 -8.56
N MET A 28 -21.75 14.22 -9.87
CA MET A 28 -21.27 15.33 -10.69
C MET A 28 -21.87 15.18 -12.07
N ASP A 29 -22.50 16.25 -12.57
CA ASP A 29 -22.90 16.37 -13.95
C ASP A 29 -21.68 16.61 -14.85
N ASP A 30 -21.86 16.39 -16.15
CA ASP A 30 -20.82 16.51 -17.17
C ASP A 30 -20.26 17.95 -17.34
N ASN A 31 -20.58 18.90 -16.47
CA ASN A 31 -20.17 20.31 -16.57
C ASN A 31 -19.60 20.94 -15.27
N GLY A 32 -19.44 20.20 -14.20
CA GLY A 32 -18.66 20.66 -13.03
C GLY A 32 -19.25 21.85 -12.26
N LYS A 33 -20.59 21.94 -12.09
CA LYS A 33 -21.21 22.98 -11.27
C LYS A 33 -22.14 22.39 -10.21
N PRO A 34 -22.18 22.94 -8.96
CA PRO A 34 -23.13 22.55 -7.96
C PRO A 34 -24.53 23.10 -8.30
N ASP A 35 -25.54 22.22 -8.24
CA ASP A 35 -26.93 22.58 -8.48
C ASP A 35 -27.55 23.20 -7.24
N ASN A 36 -27.99 24.46 -7.36
CA ASN A 36 -28.82 25.20 -6.40
C ASN A 36 -30.23 25.21 -6.97
N GLY A 37 -31.13 24.38 -6.46
CA GLY A 37 -32.51 24.32 -6.85
C GLY A 37 -33.47 24.39 -5.67
N GLU A 38 -34.33 25.42 -5.70
CA GLU A 38 -35.30 25.82 -4.69
C GLU A 38 -36.57 24.92 -4.60
N THR A 39 -37.01 24.74 -3.38
CA THR A 39 -38.38 24.63 -2.81
C THR A 39 -39.56 24.14 -3.64
N SER A 40 -40.29 23.11 -3.13
CA SER A 40 -41.76 23.11 -2.95
C SER A 40 -42.22 21.94 -2.05
N GLY A 41 -42.96 22.24 -1.08
CA GLY A 41 -43.94 21.80 -0.15
C GLY A 41 -44.23 20.30 0.12
N PRO A 42 -44.95 20.03 1.23
CA PRO A 42 -44.80 18.79 1.99
C PRO A 42 -45.65 17.66 1.44
N ASP A 43 -45.07 16.48 1.33
CA ASP A 43 -45.79 15.21 1.17
C ASP A 43 -45.51 14.34 2.41
N ASP A 44 -46.64 13.98 3.09
CA ASP A 44 -46.65 13.19 4.31
C ASP A 44 -46.41 11.70 4.03
N GLY A 45 -45.19 11.37 3.61
CA GLY A 45 -44.72 10.00 3.45
C GLY A 45 -43.93 9.56 4.69
N LYS A 46 -44.55 8.75 5.57
CA LYS A 46 -43.86 8.00 6.62
C LYS A 46 -42.66 7.26 6.03
N PRO A 47 -41.44 7.38 6.58
CA PRO A 47 -40.39 6.45 6.28
C PRO A 47 -40.73 5.09 6.92
N ASP A 48 -40.69 4.04 6.12
CA ASP A 48 -40.74 2.67 6.58
C ASP A 48 -39.64 2.41 7.62
N GLY A 49 -40.08 1.78 8.73
CA GLY A 49 -39.34 1.67 9.95
C GLY A 49 -37.93 1.12 9.79
N GLU A 50 -36.96 1.96 10.09
CA GLU A 50 -35.70 1.48 10.64
C GLU A 50 -36.05 0.66 11.88
N LYS A 51 -35.70 -0.65 11.86
CA LYS A 51 -35.69 -1.45 13.08
C LYS A 51 -34.84 -0.71 14.09
N PRO A 52 -35.30 -0.53 15.35
CA PRO A 52 -34.43 0.00 16.39
C PRO A 52 -33.19 -0.91 16.43
N ASP A 53 -32.01 -0.29 16.38
CA ASP A 53 -30.74 -0.91 16.71
C ASP A 53 -30.88 -1.44 18.15
N ASP A 54 -31.11 -2.73 18.28
CA ASP A 54 -31.28 -3.40 19.57
C ASP A 54 -29.90 -3.61 20.27
N GLY A 55 -28.83 -3.05 19.70
CA GLY A 55 -27.45 -3.15 20.22
C GLY A 55 -26.89 -4.57 20.11
N ASN A 56 -27.58 -5.46 19.41
CA ASN A 56 -27.13 -6.82 19.19
C ASN A 56 -26.32 -6.87 17.87
N PRO A 57 -25.08 -7.36 17.87
CA PRO A 57 -24.25 -7.42 16.66
C PRO A 57 -24.95 -8.23 15.57
N SER A 58 -24.78 -7.81 14.31
CA SER A 58 -25.33 -8.56 13.19
C SER A 58 -24.71 -9.96 13.12
N PRO A 59 -25.42 -10.97 12.61
CA PRO A 59 -24.86 -12.31 12.44
C PRO A 59 -23.57 -12.34 11.56
N GLU A 60 -23.39 -11.34 10.71
CA GLU A 60 -22.22 -11.18 9.84
C GLU A 60 -20.97 -10.69 10.61
N GLU A 61 -21.17 -9.91 11.67
CA GLU A 61 -20.08 -9.44 12.54
C GLU A 61 -19.53 -10.55 13.45
N CYS A 62 -20.32 -11.60 13.67
CA CYS A 62 -19.94 -12.74 14.51
C CYS A 62 -19.47 -13.96 13.72
N CYS A 63 -19.06 -13.81 12.47
CA CYS A 63 -18.57 -14.95 11.72
C CYS A 63 -17.42 -14.61 10.77
N ILE A 64 -16.60 -15.63 10.48
CA ILE A 64 -15.59 -15.63 9.41
C ILE A 64 -15.98 -16.72 8.42
N GLU A 65 -16.14 -16.34 7.16
CA GLU A 65 -16.36 -17.27 6.05
C GLU A 65 -15.05 -17.42 5.25
N TYR A 66 -14.77 -18.64 4.80
CA TYR A 66 -13.56 -18.93 4.04
C TYR A 66 -13.80 -20.02 2.98
N ALA A 67 -12.98 -19.99 1.95
CA ALA A 67 -12.83 -21.09 1.02
C ALA A 67 -11.41 -21.67 1.11
N THR A 68 -11.28 -22.99 0.92
CA THR A 68 -10.00 -23.69 1.02
C THR A 68 -9.91 -24.88 0.08
N LEU A 69 -8.69 -25.24 -0.33
CA LEU A 69 -8.37 -26.48 -1.02
C LEU A 69 -8.16 -27.67 -0.05
N ALA A 70 -8.36 -27.49 1.24
CA ALA A 70 -8.38 -28.59 2.20
C ALA A 70 -9.64 -29.46 1.97
N GLU A 71 -9.52 -30.76 2.22
CA GLU A 71 -10.63 -31.71 2.07
C GLU A 71 -11.42 -31.89 3.37
N GLU A 72 -10.90 -31.33 4.47
CA GLU A 72 -11.45 -31.44 5.81
C GLU A 72 -11.59 -30.06 6.45
N ILE A 73 -12.43 -29.98 7.47
CA ILE A 73 -12.59 -28.79 8.29
C ILE A 73 -11.24 -28.33 8.88
N LEU A 74 -10.98 -27.02 8.87
CA LEU A 74 -9.72 -26.49 9.39
C LEU A 74 -9.58 -26.72 10.89
N VAL A 75 -8.42 -27.18 11.32
CA VAL A 75 -8.05 -27.18 12.72
C VAL A 75 -7.62 -25.77 13.10
N LEU A 76 -8.35 -25.14 14.02
CA LEU A 76 -8.07 -23.81 14.54
C LEU A 76 -7.13 -23.89 15.73
N GLU A 77 -6.16 -22.97 15.81
CA GLU A 77 -5.30 -22.83 16.97
C GLU A 77 -6.11 -22.29 18.16
N LYS A 78 -5.73 -22.67 19.38
CA LYS A 78 -6.47 -22.32 20.59
C LYS A 78 -6.64 -20.81 20.80
N ASP A 79 -5.61 -20.04 20.44
CA ASP A 79 -5.55 -18.60 20.64
C ASP A 79 -5.66 -17.84 19.30
N ALA A 80 -6.36 -18.46 18.32
CA ALA A 80 -6.53 -17.87 16.98
C ALA A 80 -7.44 -16.64 16.97
N PHE A 81 -8.33 -16.53 17.95
CA PHE A 81 -9.35 -15.48 18.04
C PHE A 81 -9.58 -15.07 19.49
N ASP A 82 -10.00 -13.84 19.70
CA ASP A 82 -10.34 -13.25 21.00
C ASP A 82 -11.78 -13.55 21.44
N SER A 83 -12.57 -14.26 20.63
CA SER A 83 -13.94 -14.69 20.95
C SER A 83 -14.06 -16.22 20.84
N PRO A 84 -14.82 -16.87 21.75
CA PRO A 84 -15.05 -18.31 21.69
C PRO A 84 -15.77 -18.73 20.40
N VAL A 85 -15.36 -19.84 19.80
CA VAL A 85 -16.03 -20.44 18.65
C VAL A 85 -17.26 -21.21 19.14
N VAL A 86 -18.44 -20.82 18.66
CA VAL A 86 -19.73 -21.48 18.96
C VAL A 86 -19.98 -22.63 17.98
N SER A 87 -19.67 -22.42 16.70
CA SER A 87 -19.78 -23.46 15.71
C SER A 87 -18.75 -23.27 14.59
N HIS A 88 -18.34 -24.37 14.00
CA HIS A 88 -17.48 -24.38 12.82
C HIS A 88 -18.02 -25.43 11.86
N THR A 89 -18.51 -24.99 10.71
CA THR A 89 -19.07 -25.84 9.67
C THR A 89 -18.19 -25.83 8.44
N PHE A 90 -18.24 -26.94 7.67
CA PHE A 90 -17.46 -27.08 6.44
C PHE A 90 -18.19 -27.97 5.47
N GLU A 91 -18.37 -27.49 4.24
CA GLU A 91 -19.00 -28.25 3.15
C GLU A 91 -18.44 -27.79 1.81
N GLY A 92 -18.05 -28.75 0.97
CA GLY A 92 -17.64 -28.49 -0.41
C GLY A 92 -16.47 -27.49 -0.57
N GLY A 93 -15.52 -27.45 0.36
CA GLY A 93 -14.40 -26.51 0.32
C GLY A 93 -14.69 -25.15 0.97
N HIS A 94 -15.90 -24.92 1.48
CA HIS A 94 -16.31 -23.70 2.14
C HIS A 94 -16.53 -23.91 3.64
N GLY A 95 -16.01 -23.01 4.46
CA GLY A 95 -16.17 -23.07 5.89
C GLY A 95 -16.73 -21.79 6.46
N LYS A 96 -17.43 -21.92 7.58
CA LYS A 96 -17.97 -20.82 8.37
C LYS A 96 -17.68 -21.06 9.84
N ILE A 97 -16.98 -20.11 10.45
CA ILE A 97 -16.69 -20.08 11.89
C ILE A 97 -17.62 -19.04 12.50
N VAL A 98 -18.43 -19.45 13.46
CA VAL A 98 -19.33 -18.56 14.22
C VAL A 98 -18.81 -18.40 15.62
N PHE A 99 -18.78 -17.17 16.10
CA PHE A 99 -18.26 -16.77 17.40
C PHE A 99 -19.39 -16.36 18.36
N GLU A 100 -19.12 -16.42 19.66
CA GLU A 100 -20.06 -15.99 20.70
C GLU A 100 -20.32 -14.46 20.66
N SER A 101 -19.29 -13.70 20.29
CA SER A 101 -19.34 -12.25 20.12
C SER A 101 -18.49 -11.82 18.90
N PRO A 102 -18.65 -10.58 18.38
CA PRO A 102 -17.83 -10.09 17.30
C PRO A 102 -16.34 -10.24 17.60
N VAL A 103 -15.58 -10.79 16.64
CA VAL A 103 -14.14 -10.98 16.74
C VAL A 103 -13.45 -9.63 16.50
N SER A 104 -12.61 -9.19 17.42
CA SER A 104 -11.80 -7.99 17.25
C SER A 104 -10.35 -8.30 16.88
N GLU A 105 -9.88 -9.54 17.08
CA GLU A 105 -8.53 -9.97 16.74
C GLU A 105 -8.54 -11.30 15.97
N ILE A 106 -7.89 -11.29 14.80
CA ILE A 106 -7.43 -12.50 14.11
C ILE A 106 -5.99 -12.70 14.56
N GLY A 107 -5.77 -13.64 15.45
CA GLY A 107 -4.52 -13.83 16.17
C GLY A 107 -3.35 -14.28 15.31
N LYS A 108 -2.19 -14.39 15.93
CA LYS A 108 -0.95 -14.85 15.31
C LYS A 108 -1.13 -16.23 14.70
N ARG A 109 -0.83 -16.35 13.38
CA ARG A 109 -0.88 -17.59 12.60
C ARG A 109 -2.26 -18.25 12.53
N ALA A 110 -3.35 -17.54 12.82
CA ALA A 110 -4.72 -18.11 12.89
C ALA A 110 -5.08 -18.97 11.70
N PHE A 111 -4.75 -18.53 10.50
CA PHE A 111 -5.00 -19.24 9.26
C PHE A 111 -3.71 -19.59 8.47
N ARG A 112 -2.56 -19.62 9.12
CA ARG A 112 -1.31 -19.92 8.43
C ARG A 112 -1.32 -21.33 7.83
N SER A 113 -0.88 -21.47 6.56
CA SER A 113 -0.73 -22.75 5.86
C SER A 113 -2.04 -23.58 5.83
N LYS A 114 -3.20 -22.93 5.76
CA LYS A 114 -4.52 -23.59 5.72
C LYS A 114 -5.05 -23.78 4.30
N ARG A 115 -4.24 -23.50 3.27
CA ARG A 115 -4.62 -23.64 1.84
C ARG A 115 -5.86 -22.82 1.48
N LEU A 116 -6.08 -21.68 2.16
CA LEU A 116 -7.19 -20.79 1.85
C LEU A 116 -7.07 -20.23 0.43
N THR A 117 -8.22 -20.15 -0.24
CA THR A 117 -8.36 -19.47 -1.54
C THR A 117 -9.17 -18.17 -1.43
N ALA A 118 -10.00 -18.05 -0.39
CA ALA A 118 -10.72 -16.83 -0.06
C ALA A 118 -11.01 -16.78 1.44
N VAL A 119 -11.15 -15.58 1.98
CA VAL A 119 -11.60 -15.32 3.35
C VAL A 119 -12.25 -13.96 3.45
N THR A 120 -13.31 -13.84 4.23
CA THR A 120 -13.94 -12.56 4.58
C THR A 120 -13.45 -12.11 5.94
N ILE A 121 -12.93 -10.88 6.04
CA ILE A 121 -12.53 -10.25 7.31
C ILE A 121 -13.71 -9.41 7.80
N PRO A 122 -14.32 -9.74 8.96
CA PRO A 122 -15.44 -8.98 9.51
C PRO A 122 -15.07 -7.53 9.84
N GLU A 123 -16.03 -6.62 9.75
CA GLU A 123 -15.85 -5.19 10.10
C GLU A 123 -15.51 -4.98 11.59
N SER A 124 -15.81 -5.94 12.46
CA SER A 124 -15.46 -5.92 13.88
C SER A 124 -13.96 -6.04 14.14
N VAL A 125 -13.19 -6.58 13.19
CA VAL A 125 -11.75 -6.85 13.36
C VAL A 125 -10.97 -5.54 13.45
N LYS A 126 -10.17 -5.42 14.50
CA LYS A 126 -9.26 -4.30 14.77
C LYS A 126 -7.79 -4.66 14.50
N THR A 127 -7.45 -5.93 14.66
CA THR A 127 -6.06 -6.39 14.54
C THR A 127 -5.97 -7.68 13.75
N ILE A 128 -5.08 -7.69 12.77
CA ILE A 128 -4.65 -8.89 12.05
C ILE A 128 -3.24 -9.21 12.56
N GLY A 129 -3.07 -10.38 13.17
CA GLY A 129 -1.84 -10.80 13.82
C GLY A 129 -0.71 -11.18 12.86
N GLU A 130 0.48 -11.38 13.42
CA GLU A 130 1.67 -11.84 12.70
C GLU A 130 1.39 -13.16 11.98
N ARG A 131 1.64 -13.20 10.65
CA ARG A 131 1.48 -14.37 9.78
C ARG A 131 0.07 -14.97 9.81
N ALA A 132 -0.95 -14.16 10.09
CA ALA A 132 -2.31 -14.66 10.24
C ALA A 132 -2.81 -15.43 9.01
N PHE A 133 -2.44 -15.01 7.82
CA PHE A 133 -2.83 -15.63 6.55
C PHE A 133 -1.64 -16.06 5.69
N ASP A 134 -0.43 -16.11 6.28
CA ASP A 134 0.81 -16.53 5.61
C ASP A 134 0.68 -17.95 5.02
N ASP A 135 1.32 -18.18 3.86
CA ASP A 135 1.36 -19.47 3.17
C ASP A 135 -0.05 -20.01 2.81
N ASN A 136 -0.86 -19.16 2.18
CA ASN A 136 -2.14 -19.50 1.59
C ASN A 136 -2.16 -19.15 0.09
N SER A 137 -3.25 -19.48 -0.59
CA SER A 137 -3.48 -19.19 -2.03
C SER A 137 -4.63 -18.19 -2.20
N ILE A 138 -4.76 -17.23 -1.28
CA ILE A 138 -5.77 -16.17 -1.36
C ILE A 138 -5.40 -15.27 -2.55
N ASP A 139 -6.32 -15.09 -3.49
CA ASP A 139 -6.10 -14.27 -4.68
C ASP A 139 -6.49 -12.81 -4.43
N GLU A 140 -7.58 -12.59 -3.71
CA GLU A 140 -8.13 -11.27 -3.44
C GLU A 140 -8.44 -11.09 -1.96
N ILE A 141 -8.13 -9.89 -1.41
CA ILE A 141 -8.46 -9.53 -0.04
C ILE A 141 -8.89 -8.07 0.09
N ILE A 142 -9.91 -7.86 0.92
CA ILE A 142 -10.34 -6.53 1.37
C ILE A 142 -9.99 -6.40 2.85
N ILE A 143 -9.19 -5.39 3.19
CA ILE A 143 -8.89 -5.01 4.57
C ILE A 143 -9.91 -3.97 5.01
N PRO A 144 -10.79 -4.28 5.98
CA PRO A 144 -11.80 -3.34 6.48
C PRO A 144 -11.18 -2.10 7.10
N GLY A 145 -11.88 -0.96 7.03
CA GLY A 145 -11.41 0.31 7.59
C GLY A 145 -11.31 0.35 9.12
N ASN A 146 -11.91 -0.63 9.79
CA ASN A 146 -11.81 -0.77 11.24
C ASN A 146 -10.52 -1.46 11.71
N VAL A 147 -9.74 -2.03 10.80
CA VAL A 147 -8.46 -2.68 11.10
C VAL A 147 -7.42 -1.60 11.38
N SER A 148 -6.99 -1.47 12.63
CA SER A 148 -5.92 -0.54 13.00
C SER A 148 -4.56 -1.03 12.53
N ILE A 149 -4.29 -2.35 12.63
CA ILE A 149 -2.99 -2.93 12.33
C ILE A 149 -3.12 -4.14 11.41
N VAL A 150 -2.48 -4.06 10.23
CA VAL A 150 -2.19 -5.22 9.39
C VAL A 150 -0.82 -5.75 9.82
N GLY A 151 -0.80 -6.87 10.51
CA GLY A 151 0.36 -7.40 11.23
C GLY A 151 1.50 -7.90 10.34
N PRO A 152 2.67 -8.18 10.94
CA PRO A 152 3.86 -8.58 10.20
C PRO A 152 3.65 -9.87 9.42
N SER A 153 4.10 -9.89 8.15
CA SER A 153 4.04 -11.05 7.25
C SER A 153 2.64 -11.64 7.10
N SER A 154 1.57 -10.88 7.38
CA SER A 154 0.22 -11.44 7.50
C SER A 154 -0.34 -11.99 6.18
N PHE A 155 0.06 -11.45 5.04
CA PHE A 155 -0.41 -11.82 3.71
C PHE A 155 0.76 -12.03 2.73
N CYS A 156 1.80 -12.75 3.13
CA CYS A 156 2.88 -13.10 2.20
C CYS A 156 2.38 -14.08 1.13
N GLY A 157 2.56 -13.75 -0.17
CA GLY A 157 2.47 -14.79 -1.18
C GLY A 157 1.73 -14.50 -2.49
N GLN A 158 0.42 -14.73 -2.59
CA GLN A 158 -0.24 -14.97 -3.89
C GLN A 158 -1.30 -13.92 -4.27
N LEU A 159 -1.48 -12.85 -3.48
CA LEU A 159 -2.51 -11.85 -3.77
C LEU A 159 -2.29 -11.20 -5.14
N SER A 160 -3.31 -11.22 -5.99
CA SER A 160 -3.38 -10.45 -7.23
C SER A 160 -4.20 -9.17 -7.07
N SER A 161 -5.07 -9.11 -6.05
CA SER A 161 -5.93 -7.96 -5.74
C SER A 161 -5.93 -7.64 -4.25
N LEU A 162 -5.74 -6.36 -3.91
CA LEU A 162 -5.73 -5.85 -2.55
C LEU A 162 -6.50 -4.54 -2.46
N THR A 163 -7.53 -4.52 -1.63
CA THR A 163 -8.22 -3.29 -1.25
C THR A 163 -7.96 -2.97 0.21
N ILE A 164 -7.39 -1.81 0.49
CA ILE A 164 -7.20 -1.28 1.85
C ILE A 164 -8.21 -0.14 2.03
N ARG A 165 -9.22 -0.34 2.90
CA ARG A 165 -10.21 0.71 3.15
C ARG A 165 -9.64 1.82 4.02
N SER A 166 -10.20 3.03 3.85
CA SER A 166 -9.87 4.16 4.73
C SER A 166 -10.25 3.84 6.18
N GLY A 167 -9.34 4.21 7.12
CA GLY A 167 -9.45 3.88 8.54
C GLY A 167 -8.38 2.88 9.01
N VAL A 168 -7.74 2.13 8.10
CA VAL A 168 -6.54 1.36 8.44
C VAL A 168 -5.43 2.33 8.86
N ASP A 169 -4.83 2.12 10.05
CA ASP A 169 -3.84 3.04 10.64
C ASP A 169 -2.39 2.65 10.28
N SER A 170 -2.07 1.35 10.19
CA SER A 170 -0.70 0.93 9.88
C SER A 170 -0.61 -0.41 9.14
N ILE A 171 0.41 -0.49 8.30
CA ILE A 171 0.84 -1.71 7.60
C ILE A 171 2.20 -2.09 8.18
N ALA A 172 2.29 -3.26 8.82
CA ALA A 172 3.51 -3.70 9.47
C ALA A 172 4.54 -4.30 8.49
N ASP A 173 5.69 -4.68 9.02
CA ASP A 173 6.81 -5.21 8.25
C ASP A 173 6.43 -6.50 7.51
N TYR A 174 6.83 -6.59 6.24
CA TYR A 174 6.61 -7.74 5.35
C TYR A 174 5.13 -8.09 5.12
N ALA A 175 4.16 -7.23 5.49
CA ALA A 175 2.74 -7.59 5.51
C ALA A 175 2.22 -8.15 4.18
N PHE A 176 2.68 -7.61 3.07
CA PHE A 176 2.28 -7.98 1.70
C PHE A 176 3.48 -8.29 0.79
N THR A 177 4.59 -8.77 1.33
CA THR A 177 5.77 -9.13 0.54
C THR A 177 5.50 -10.29 -0.42
N LYS A 178 6.17 -10.29 -1.60
CA LYS A 178 6.15 -11.36 -2.61
C LYS A 178 4.78 -11.66 -3.20
N ASN A 179 3.91 -10.65 -3.31
CA ASN A 179 2.59 -10.79 -3.91
C ASN A 179 2.59 -10.54 -5.43
N LEU A 180 1.50 -10.93 -6.08
CA LEU A 180 1.29 -10.76 -7.53
C LEU A 180 0.55 -9.46 -7.86
N LEU A 181 0.43 -8.55 -6.90
CA LEU A 181 -0.23 -7.25 -7.04
C LEU A 181 0.39 -6.45 -8.18
N LYS A 182 -0.46 -5.88 -9.06
CA LYS A 182 -0.05 -4.97 -10.13
C LYS A 182 -0.16 -3.51 -9.73
N GLU A 183 -1.10 -3.19 -8.90
CA GLU A 183 -1.30 -1.86 -8.37
C GLU A 183 -1.69 -1.90 -6.90
N VAL A 184 -1.40 -0.82 -6.19
CA VAL A 184 -1.87 -0.60 -4.83
C VAL A 184 -2.16 0.87 -4.57
N PHE A 185 -3.30 1.12 -3.92
CA PHE A 185 -3.63 2.40 -3.31
C PHE A 185 -3.51 2.28 -1.79
N ILE A 186 -2.65 3.08 -1.18
CA ILE A 186 -2.49 3.19 0.27
C ILE A 186 -3.30 4.40 0.75
N PRO A 187 -4.41 4.21 1.48
CA PRO A 187 -5.22 5.34 1.94
C PRO A 187 -4.46 6.24 2.93
N GLY A 188 -4.79 7.52 2.93
CA GLY A 188 -4.12 8.51 3.80
C GLY A 188 -4.34 8.32 5.30
N SER A 189 -5.25 7.43 5.70
CA SER A 189 -5.38 6.99 7.10
C SER A 189 -4.18 6.18 7.58
N VAL A 190 -3.48 5.49 6.67
CA VAL A 190 -2.26 4.72 6.97
C VAL A 190 -1.13 5.69 7.28
N ARG A 191 -0.72 5.76 8.56
CA ARG A 191 0.38 6.65 8.99
C ARG A 191 1.75 6.16 8.57
N GLY A 192 1.94 4.84 8.51
CA GLY A 192 3.23 4.24 8.18
C GLY A 192 3.15 2.92 7.45
N ILE A 193 4.08 2.75 6.51
CA ILE A 193 4.28 1.52 5.74
C ILE A 193 5.57 0.88 6.26
N GLY A 194 5.47 -0.35 6.76
CA GLY A 194 6.54 -1.10 7.42
C GLY A 194 7.70 -1.50 6.51
N GLU A 195 8.73 -2.07 7.11
CA GLU A 195 9.91 -2.56 6.39
C GLU A 195 9.51 -3.67 5.42
N GLN A 196 9.96 -3.56 4.17
CA GLN A 196 9.73 -4.53 3.10
C GLN A 196 8.27 -4.97 2.95
N ALA A 197 7.32 -4.06 3.29
CA ALA A 197 5.89 -4.39 3.33
C ALA A 197 5.34 -4.89 1.99
N PHE A 198 5.89 -4.42 0.86
CA PHE A 198 5.53 -4.81 -0.49
C PHE A 198 6.74 -5.28 -1.32
N ASP A 199 7.89 -5.56 -0.67
CA ASP A 199 9.11 -6.02 -1.34
C ASP A 199 8.87 -7.25 -2.22
N ASP A 200 9.59 -7.33 -3.35
CA ASP A 200 9.56 -8.46 -4.29
C ASP A 200 8.14 -8.78 -4.82
N SER A 201 7.29 -7.74 -4.97
CA SER A 201 5.95 -7.82 -5.55
C SER A 201 5.96 -7.37 -7.02
N LEU A 202 4.90 -7.70 -7.79
CA LEU A 202 4.82 -7.35 -9.22
C LEU A 202 4.23 -5.96 -9.48
N LEU A 203 4.26 -5.04 -8.49
CA LEU A 203 3.66 -3.73 -8.57
C LEU A 203 4.22 -2.91 -9.73
N GLU A 204 3.33 -2.43 -10.59
CA GLU A 204 3.60 -1.52 -11.70
C GLU A 204 3.19 -0.08 -11.35
N LYS A 205 2.19 0.04 -10.45
CA LYS A 205 1.66 1.33 -9.99
C LYS A 205 1.48 1.38 -8.48
N VAL A 206 1.97 2.46 -7.86
CA VAL A 206 1.79 2.74 -6.44
C VAL A 206 1.26 4.15 -6.27
N THR A 207 0.15 4.28 -5.56
CA THR A 207 -0.42 5.58 -5.15
C THR A 207 -0.49 5.63 -3.64
N VAL A 208 0.23 6.57 -3.04
CA VAL A 208 0.24 6.82 -1.60
C VAL A 208 -0.66 8.02 -1.32
N GLY A 209 -1.66 7.84 -0.46
CA GLY A 209 -2.65 8.87 -0.10
C GLY A 209 -2.10 9.92 0.86
N ASP A 210 -2.68 11.12 0.81
CA ASP A 210 -2.31 12.22 1.68
C ASP A 210 -2.65 11.89 3.15
N GLY A 211 -1.65 12.03 4.04
CA GLY A 211 -1.68 11.63 5.46
C GLY A 211 -0.66 10.54 5.82
N VAL A 212 -0.17 9.77 4.85
CA VAL A 212 0.96 8.86 5.07
C VAL A 212 2.21 9.66 5.41
N LYS A 213 2.91 9.29 6.51
CA LYS A 213 4.08 9.98 7.04
C LYS A 213 5.39 9.23 6.80
N TYR A 214 5.35 7.90 6.90
CA TYR A 214 6.57 7.09 6.96
C TYR A 214 6.50 5.93 5.97
N ILE A 215 7.54 5.80 5.14
CA ILE A 215 7.77 4.65 4.27
C ILE A 215 9.10 4.06 4.72
N ARG A 216 9.10 2.84 5.29
CA ARG A 216 10.26 2.25 5.94
C ARG A 216 11.22 1.59 4.94
N TYR A 217 12.29 0.99 5.50
CA TYR A 217 13.35 0.30 4.75
C TYR A 217 12.76 -0.67 3.71
N GLY A 218 13.18 -0.53 2.45
CA GLY A 218 12.84 -1.46 1.37
C GLY A 218 11.36 -1.68 1.10
N ALA A 219 10.47 -0.79 1.58
CA ALA A 219 9.01 -1.03 1.57
C ALA A 219 8.44 -1.43 0.20
N PHE A 220 9.01 -0.91 -0.88
CA PHE A 220 8.64 -1.20 -2.27
C PHE A 220 9.88 -1.58 -3.11
N GLN A 221 10.88 -2.20 -2.50
CA GLN A 221 12.07 -2.64 -3.20
C GLN A 221 11.76 -3.82 -4.15
N ASN A 222 12.54 -3.98 -5.23
CA ASN A 222 12.45 -5.10 -6.17
C ASN A 222 11.04 -5.32 -6.76
N CYS A 223 10.31 -4.24 -7.02
CA CYS A 223 9.05 -4.29 -7.74
C CYS A 223 9.28 -3.92 -9.23
N SER A 224 8.23 -3.59 -9.94
CA SER A 224 8.30 -3.16 -11.35
C SER A 224 7.66 -1.77 -11.52
N ILE A 225 7.68 -0.93 -10.47
CA ILE A 225 6.96 0.33 -10.40
C ILE A 225 7.42 1.27 -11.51
N GLY A 226 6.51 1.61 -12.44
CA GLY A 226 6.69 2.65 -13.44
C GLY A 226 5.98 3.95 -13.06
N GLU A 227 4.85 3.84 -12.37
CA GLU A 227 4.04 4.97 -11.90
C GLU A 227 4.06 5.04 -10.37
N LEU A 228 4.61 6.12 -9.83
CA LEU A 228 4.68 6.39 -8.39
C LEU A 228 4.09 7.75 -8.07
N VAL A 229 3.09 7.79 -7.18
CA VAL A 229 2.52 9.03 -6.64
C VAL A 229 2.78 9.09 -5.15
N LEU A 230 3.50 10.12 -4.70
CA LEU A 230 3.80 10.41 -3.30
C LEU A 230 3.19 11.76 -2.91
N PRO A 231 2.47 11.84 -1.77
CA PRO A 231 1.94 13.11 -1.27
C PRO A 231 3.00 13.89 -0.49
N ASP A 232 2.82 15.20 -0.36
CA ASP A 232 3.68 16.08 0.43
C ASP A 232 3.64 15.78 1.95
N SER A 233 2.66 15.01 2.39
CA SER A 233 2.58 14.56 3.78
C SER A 233 3.70 13.60 4.20
N VAL A 234 4.42 12.99 3.25
CA VAL A 234 5.52 12.05 3.54
C VAL A 234 6.72 12.82 4.10
N GLU A 235 7.10 12.47 5.31
CA GLU A 235 8.20 13.09 6.08
C GLU A 235 9.49 12.25 6.08
N GLU A 236 9.36 10.92 5.87
CA GLU A 236 10.49 10.00 5.89
C GLU A 236 10.32 8.89 4.86
N ILE A 237 11.34 8.67 4.04
CA ILE A 237 11.47 7.52 3.14
C ILE A 237 12.77 6.80 3.47
N GLY A 238 12.66 5.57 3.92
CA GLY A 238 13.78 4.75 4.37
C GLY A 238 14.71 4.30 3.24
N ARG A 239 15.85 3.77 3.65
CA ARG A 239 16.85 3.21 2.72
C ARG A 239 16.23 2.15 1.82
N PHE A 240 16.62 2.15 0.55
CA PHE A 240 16.16 1.21 -0.48
C PHE A 240 14.64 1.21 -0.72
N ALA A 241 13.85 2.12 -0.15
CA ALA A 241 12.38 2.03 -0.17
C ALA A 241 11.80 1.86 -1.58
N PHE A 242 12.40 2.47 -2.60
CA PHE A 242 12.01 2.36 -4.01
C PHE A 242 13.16 1.88 -4.91
N ALA A 243 14.17 1.22 -4.34
CA ALA A 243 15.28 0.70 -5.13
C ALA A 243 14.84 -0.45 -6.05
N ASP A 244 15.57 -0.58 -7.17
CA ASP A 244 15.41 -1.70 -8.11
C ASP A 244 13.97 -1.76 -8.69
N ASN A 245 13.52 -0.61 -9.27
CA ASN A 245 12.22 -0.42 -9.92
C ASN A 245 12.39 0.16 -11.34
N GLY A 246 11.28 0.56 -11.96
CA GLY A 246 11.23 1.18 -13.30
C GLY A 246 10.78 2.64 -13.30
N ILE A 247 10.85 3.36 -12.16
CA ILE A 247 10.30 4.69 -11.96
C ILE A 247 10.98 5.68 -12.93
N ALA A 248 10.18 6.25 -13.84
CA ALA A 248 10.69 7.19 -14.84
C ALA A 248 10.62 8.66 -14.38
N SER A 249 9.73 8.96 -13.47
CA SER A 249 9.58 10.28 -12.83
C SER A 249 9.06 10.13 -11.41
N VAL A 250 9.41 11.07 -10.54
CA VAL A 250 8.91 11.17 -9.17
C VAL A 250 8.93 12.63 -8.72
N ASP A 251 7.84 13.07 -8.12
CA ASP A 251 7.79 14.31 -7.38
C ASP A 251 8.28 14.02 -5.95
N ILE A 252 9.41 14.64 -5.57
CA ILE A 252 9.98 14.46 -4.23
C ILE A 252 9.12 15.26 -3.26
N PRO A 253 8.52 14.65 -2.23
CA PRO A 253 7.68 15.33 -1.25
C PRO A 253 8.39 16.51 -0.58
N ALA A 254 7.73 17.67 -0.53
CA ALA A 254 8.30 18.89 0.05
C ALA A 254 8.60 18.77 1.56
N GLY A 255 7.94 17.84 2.25
CA GLY A 255 8.17 17.51 3.67
C GLY A 255 9.47 16.78 3.97
N LEU A 256 10.10 16.17 2.95
CA LEU A 256 11.34 15.41 3.15
C LEU A 256 12.53 16.31 3.46
N LYS A 257 13.36 15.85 4.41
CA LYS A 257 14.64 16.49 4.77
C LYS A 257 15.84 15.72 4.23
N VAL A 258 15.72 14.41 4.14
CA VAL A 258 16.81 13.51 3.78
C VAL A 258 16.33 12.55 2.69
N LEU A 259 17.11 12.47 1.63
CA LEU A 259 17.02 11.37 0.66
C LEU A 259 18.02 10.29 1.10
N GLU A 260 17.47 9.24 1.67
CA GLU A 260 18.23 8.16 2.31
C GLU A 260 19.06 7.33 1.32
N ASN A 261 19.99 6.55 1.86
CA ASN A 261 20.88 5.68 1.09
C ASN A 261 20.08 4.77 0.15
N SER A 262 20.42 4.82 -1.14
CA SER A 262 19.85 3.95 -2.19
C SER A 262 18.33 4.08 -2.37
N VAL A 263 17.68 5.14 -1.92
CA VAL A 263 16.21 5.27 -1.90
C VAL A 263 15.58 5.08 -3.28
N PHE A 264 16.17 5.65 -4.34
CA PHE A 264 15.75 5.50 -5.75
C PHE A 264 16.82 4.84 -6.62
N LYS A 265 17.69 4.02 -6.02
CA LYS A 265 18.73 3.30 -6.74
C LYS A 265 18.15 2.41 -7.85
N ASN A 266 18.84 2.33 -9.01
CA ASN A 266 18.47 1.47 -10.13
C ASN A 266 17.00 1.67 -10.58
N ASN A 267 16.67 2.91 -10.93
CA ASN A 267 15.41 3.27 -11.57
C ASN A 267 15.65 3.84 -12.98
N ALA A 268 14.60 4.36 -13.61
CA ALA A 268 14.64 4.92 -14.95
C ALA A 268 14.49 6.46 -14.95
N LEU A 269 14.81 7.14 -13.84
CA LEU A 269 14.65 8.58 -13.68
C LEU A 269 15.51 9.33 -14.70
N VAL A 270 14.89 10.28 -15.43
CA VAL A 270 15.56 11.14 -16.41
C VAL A 270 15.70 12.58 -15.94
N SER A 271 14.91 12.99 -14.96
CA SER A 271 14.98 14.29 -14.29
C SER A 271 14.63 14.16 -12.82
N VAL A 272 15.21 15.00 -11.99
CA VAL A 272 14.92 15.10 -10.55
C VAL A 272 14.88 16.57 -10.16
N THR A 273 13.86 16.95 -9.40
CA THR A 273 13.81 18.22 -8.69
C THR A 273 13.95 17.97 -7.20
N LEU A 274 14.98 18.53 -6.58
CA LEU A 274 15.17 18.54 -5.13
C LEU A 274 14.46 19.76 -4.57
N PRO A 275 13.39 19.61 -3.78
CA PRO A 275 12.67 20.73 -3.20
C PRO A 275 13.53 21.52 -2.19
N GLU A 276 13.11 22.74 -1.89
CA GLU A 276 13.83 23.68 -1.01
C GLU A 276 14.17 23.07 0.35
N GLY A 277 13.30 22.16 0.86
CA GLY A 277 13.42 21.55 2.18
C GLY A 277 14.52 20.51 2.34
N ILE A 278 15.11 20.00 1.25
CA ILE A 278 16.11 18.93 1.33
C ILE A 278 17.40 19.44 1.96
N GLU A 279 17.84 18.77 3.00
CA GLU A 279 19.07 19.08 3.76
C GLU A 279 20.22 18.13 3.40
N ARG A 280 19.91 16.89 2.98
CA ARG A 280 20.92 15.86 2.66
C ARG A 280 20.44 14.90 1.55
N VAL A 281 21.36 14.57 0.66
CA VAL A 281 21.23 13.51 -0.34
C VAL A 281 22.34 12.48 -0.06
N CYS A 282 21.94 11.32 0.46
CA CYS A 282 22.88 10.29 0.90
C CYS A 282 23.50 9.50 -0.27
N ILE A 283 24.50 8.71 0.06
CA ILE A 283 25.22 7.85 -0.91
C ILE A 283 24.24 6.97 -1.67
N PHE A 284 24.44 6.83 -2.98
CA PHE A 284 23.64 6.00 -3.89
C PHE A 284 22.16 6.33 -4.01
N SER A 285 21.66 7.45 -3.45
CA SER A 285 20.22 7.78 -3.49
C SER A 285 19.61 7.66 -4.89
N PHE A 286 20.34 8.07 -5.92
CA PHE A 286 19.94 8.01 -7.33
C PHE A 286 20.91 7.20 -8.21
N TYR A 287 21.72 6.34 -7.61
CA TYR A 287 22.67 5.51 -8.35
C TYR A 287 21.96 4.63 -9.38
N GLY A 288 22.54 4.49 -10.57
CA GLY A 288 21.99 3.63 -11.63
C GLY A 288 20.83 4.24 -12.42
N ASN A 289 20.48 5.51 -12.17
CA ASN A 289 19.55 6.28 -12.99
C ASN A 289 20.26 6.97 -14.17
N ARG A 290 19.49 7.53 -15.12
CA ARG A 290 20.02 8.27 -16.28
C ARG A 290 19.54 9.72 -16.25
N ILE A 291 19.84 10.43 -15.15
CA ILE A 291 19.37 11.79 -14.92
C ILE A 291 20.09 12.75 -15.87
N ALA A 292 19.35 13.27 -16.85
CA ALA A 292 19.82 14.34 -17.74
C ALA A 292 19.73 15.70 -17.03
N GLU A 293 18.72 15.92 -16.20
CA GLU A 293 18.45 17.20 -15.55
C GLU A 293 18.26 17.04 -14.04
N LEU A 294 19.10 17.73 -13.27
CA LEU A 294 18.94 17.89 -11.82
C LEU A 294 18.61 19.35 -11.51
N LYS A 295 17.47 19.60 -10.89
CA LYS A 295 17.10 20.90 -10.35
C LYS A 295 17.22 20.86 -8.84
N CYS A 296 17.78 21.91 -8.25
CA CYS A 296 17.82 22.08 -6.81
C CYS A 296 17.23 23.45 -6.47
N GLU A 297 16.14 23.48 -5.73
CA GLU A 297 15.41 24.72 -5.41
C GLU A 297 15.95 25.42 -4.15
N SER A 298 16.72 24.70 -3.33
CA SER A 298 17.29 25.26 -2.09
C SER A 298 18.30 26.37 -2.37
N ALA A 299 18.18 27.47 -1.65
CA ALA A 299 19.17 28.55 -1.66
C ALA A 299 20.51 28.16 -1.01
N VAL A 300 20.49 27.16 -0.12
CA VAL A 300 21.66 26.58 0.54
C VAL A 300 21.93 25.20 -0.04
N PRO A 301 23.14 24.92 -0.57
CA PRO A 301 23.44 23.58 -1.08
C PRO A 301 23.20 22.50 -0.01
N PRO A 302 22.31 21.53 -0.25
CA PRO A 302 22.19 20.39 0.66
C PRO A 302 23.49 19.60 0.73
N VAL A 303 23.72 18.92 1.84
CA VAL A 303 24.85 17.98 1.95
C VAL A 303 24.67 16.90 0.90
N LEU A 304 25.60 16.82 -0.04
CA LEU A 304 25.61 15.79 -1.07
C LEU A 304 26.73 14.80 -0.77
N GLU A 305 26.36 13.53 -0.62
CA GLU A 305 27.34 12.46 -0.42
C GLU A 305 27.91 11.97 -1.76
N GLU A 306 29.09 11.39 -1.72
CA GLU A 306 29.75 10.84 -2.91
C GLU A 306 28.90 9.75 -3.56
N ARG A 307 28.84 9.72 -4.89
CA ARG A 307 28.07 8.75 -5.67
C ARG A 307 26.56 8.77 -5.41
N ALA A 308 26.02 9.83 -4.83
CA ALA A 308 24.56 10.02 -4.74
C ALA A 308 23.91 9.97 -6.13
N PHE A 309 24.62 10.51 -7.13
CA PHE A 309 24.30 10.40 -8.56
C PHE A 309 25.46 9.68 -9.28
N ASP A 310 25.21 8.54 -9.87
CA ASP A 310 26.18 7.80 -10.68
C ASP A 310 25.42 6.98 -11.73
N PRO A 311 25.44 7.35 -13.03
CA PRO A 311 26.21 8.44 -13.61
C PRO A 311 25.78 9.85 -13.15
N LEU A 312 26.71 10.80 -13.31
CA LEU A 312 26.47 12.20 -12.94
C LEU A 312 25.45 12.84 -13.90
N PRO A 313 24.53 13.73 -13.41
CA PRO A 313 23.61 14.49 -14.24
C PRO A 313 24.31 15.27 -15.34
N GLU A 314 23.67 15.41 -16.51
CA GLU A 314 24.22 16.15 -17.64
C GLU A 314 24.15 17.67 -17.40
N ARG A 315 23.05 18.13 -16.80
CA ARG A 315 22.80 19.55 -16.46
C ARG A 315 22.31 19.66 -15.02
N VAL A 316 22.77 20.69 -14.34
CA VAL A 316 22.40 20.98 -12.94
C VAL A 316 21.92 22.42 -12.86
N PHE A 317 20.71 22.62 -12.38
CA PHE A 317 20.10 23.94 -12.21
C PHE A 317 19.97 24.26 -10.73
N VAL A 318 20.44 25.44 -10.34
CA VAL A 318 20.41 25.94 -8.96
C VAL A 318 19.97 27.41 -8.93
N PRO A 319 19.46 27.94 -7.80
CA PRO A 319 19.07 29.36 -7.72
C PRO A 319 20.19 30.30 -8.15
N ALA A 320 19.86 31.25 -9.02
CA ALA A 320 20.85 32.19 -9.59
C ALA A 320 21.73 32.87 -8.51
N ALA A 321 21.13 33.30 -7.39
CA ALA A 321 21.83 33.93 -6.28
C ALA A 321 22.80 33.00 -5.53
N SER A 322 22.66 31.67 -5.69
CA SER A 322 23.44 30.66 -4.97
C SER A 322 24.44 29.91 -5.86
N LEU A 323 24.52 30.25 -7.15
CA LEU A 323 25.34 29.54 -8.12
C LEU A 323 26.79 29.36 -7.69
N ASP A 324 27.43 30.43 -7.22
CA ASP A 324 28.83 30.38 -6.77
C ASP A 324 28.98 29.56 -5.47
N THR A 325 27.99 29.63 -4.58
CA THR A 325 27.96 28.82 -3.37
C THR A 325 27.90 27.32 -3.68
N TYR A 326 27.07 26.94 -4.64
CA TYR A 326 26.99 25.54 -5.09
C TYR A 326 28.27 25.06 -5.76
N LYS A 327 28.89 25.89 -6.63
CA LYS A 327 30.17 25.59 -7.27
C LYS A 327 31.32 25.41 -6.30
N ALA A 328 31.24 26.03 -5.13
CA ALA A 328 32.25 25.93 -4.07
C ALA A 328 31.94 24.78 -3.06
N ALA A 329 30.70 24.32 -2.99
CA ALA A 329 30.28 23.33 -1.99
C ALA A 329 30.92 21.95 -2.21
N PRO A 330 31.24 21.21 -1.12
CA PRO A 330 31.77 19.85 -1.20
C PRO A 330 30.87 18.95 -2.06
N VAL A 331 31.48 18.06 -2.86
CA VAL A 331 30.85 17.18 -3.84
C VAL A 331 30.13 17.95 -4.97
N TRP A 332 29.33 18.98 -4.69
CA TRP A 332 28.68 19.82 -5.71
C TRP A 332 29.66 20.42 -6.71
N LYS A 333 30.87 20.78 -6.27
CA LYS A 333 31.95 21.28 -7.15
C LYS A 333 32.28 20.36 -8.32
N THR A 334 31.97 19.06 -8.23
CA THR A 334 32.18 18.10 -9.32
C THR A 334 31.23 18.32 -10.49
N PHE A 335 30.17 19.12 -10.28
CA PHE A 335 29.19 19.52 -11.31
C PHE A 335 29.40 20.95 -11.82
N ALA A 336 30.46 21.66 -11.36
CA ALA A 336 30.60 23.11 -11.59
C ALA A 336 30.48 23.51 -13.07
N ASP A 337 31.05 22.71 -13.99
CA ASP A 337 30.98 22.95 -15.43
C ASP A 337 29.61 22.66 -16.07
N ARG A 338 28.72 22.01 -15.34
CA ARG A 338 27.36 21.62 -15.76
C ARG A 338 26.29 22.47 -15.10
N MET A 339 26.69 23.37 -14.16
CA MET A 339 25.77 24.19 -13.38
C MET A 339 25.32 25.43 -14.15
N GLN A 340 24.02 25.69 -14.07
CA GLN A 340 23.33 26.83 -14.64
C GLN A 340 22.39 27.44 -13.58
N ALA A 341 22.09 28.72 -13.76
CA ALA A 341 21.07 29.39 -12.96
C ALA A 341 19.66 28.93 -13.38
N LEU A 342 18.76 28.74 -12.40
CA LEU A 342 17.32 28.56 -12.59
C LEU A 342 16.68 29.83 -13.15
#